data_5fe5ee12d72a3b99200867218068aa18
#
_entry.id   5fe5ee12d72a3b99200867218068aa18
#
_cell.length_a   1.000
_cell.length_b   1.000
_cell.length_c   1.000
_cell.angle_alpha   90.00
_cell.angle_beta   90.00
_cell.angle_gamma   90.00
#
_symmetry.space_group_name_H-M   'P 1'
#
loop_
_entity.id
_entity.type
_entity.pdbx_description
1 polymer ?
#
loop_
_entity_poly.entity_id
_entity_poly.type
_entity_poly.pdbx_seq_one_letter_code
_entity_poly.pdbx_strand_id
1 'polypeptide(L)'
;MNRVASALALGLCALLATPTPSYAGPQAENARDSYGTKASYEPAQNPRTYQGVPKGFEPVFTETVSRHGSRAATDGDDAALILTLWDRAAADGLLTPLGQEFGPDARALDAAMAKVGYGRLSGRGKDELAATAGRLRQRLPGLFTTIAEKGEKIDVVSSGQGRAVDSGTVFTDALTAADPALKPLVGPARTDPDLLYFHKAAGGAAYRDWLANDQRLATTLTSLTNQDASHRAAVRVLGRIFKPAFVQRIVAGKFSSTANDLTAAQAVYNLYSIAPAMRDESPAGRGWGMDRYLAPRDAAWFGYLSDLADFYKKGPSFADSDITYKMANVLLDDFFKQAEAKRDGTSALGAELRFTHAEEIIPLAALMRLPGSTKAVTVGQPFTYATNPWRGAAVSPMAANIQWDMYRKGDTYLVRALYNEQETAFKPGCRAVSKGSYFYDLSELERCFGRTGS
;
A
#
# COMPACT_ATOMS: atom_id res chain seq x y z
N MET A 1 -37.68 -82.33 5.48
CA MET A 1 -38.48 -81.11 5.33
C MET A 1 -37.80 -80.00 6.14
N ASN A 2 -36.86 -79.36 5.54
CA ASN A 2 -36.12 -78.22 6.17
C ASN A 2 -36.36 -76.97 5.37
N ARG A 3 -36.96 -75.94 5.99
CA ARG A 3 -37.15 -74.63 5.44
C ARG A 3 -35.89 -73.79 5.79
N VAL A 4 -35.21 -73.30 4.75
CA VAL A 4 -34.12 -72.32 4.87
C VAL A 4 -34.76 -70.96 4.77
N ALA A 5 -34.57 -70.13 5.80
CA ALA A 5 -34.98 -68.76 5.81
C ALA A 5 -33.77 -67.86 5.37
N SER A 6 -33.91 -67.12 4.26
CA SER A 6 -32.93 -66.15 3.81
C SER A 6 -33.19 -64.83 4.49
N ALA A 7 -32.22 -64.34 5.25
CA ALA A 7 -32.22 -63.04 5.83
C ALA A 7 -31.55 -62.02 4.84
N LEU A 8 -32.33 -61.04 4.36
CA LEU A 8 -31.79 -59.89 3.64
C LEU A 8 -31.19 -58.88 4.65
N ALA A 9 -29.90 -58.62 4.57
CA ALA A 9 -29.25 -57.56 5.30
C ALA A 9 -29.32 -56.28 4.44
N LEU A 10 -30.13 -55.31 4.87
CA LEU A 10 -30.09 -53.95 4.35
C LEU A 10 -28.88 -53.22 4.95
N GLY A 11 -27.86 -52.98 4.13
CA GLY A 11 -26.73 -52.11 4.45
C GLY A 11 -27.13 -50.65 4.39
N LEU A 12 -27.22 -50.00 5.53
CA LEU A 12 -27.40 -48.53 5.66
C LEU A 12 -26.06 -47.88 5.39
N CYS A 13 -25.84 -47.33 4.17
CA CYS A 13 -24.71 -46.42 3.89
C CYS A 13 -24.99 -45.07 4.55
N ALA A 14 -24.43 -44.83 5.73
CA ALA A 14 -24.37 -43.53 6.33
C ALA A 14 -23.36 -42.69 5.53
N LEU A 15 -23.86 -41.79 4.71
CA LEU A 15 -23.06 -40.71 4.12
C LEU A 15 -22.58 -39.80 5.27
N LEU A 16 -21.32 -39.95 5.66
CA LEU A 16 -20.62 -39.01 6.53
C LEU A 16 -20.45 -37.70 5.71
N ALA A 17 -21.36 -36.77 5.92
CA ALA A 17 -21.17 -35.40 5.48
C ALA A 17 -19.95 -34.81 6.22
N THR A 18 -18.81 -34.73 5.55
CA THR A 18 -17.68 -33.95 6.05
C THR A 18 -18.14 -32.51 6.22
N PRO A 19 -17.98 -31.90 7.40
CA PRO A 19 -18.30 -30.48 7.56
C PRO A 19 -17.39 -29.69 6.63
N THR A 20 -17.98 -29.02 5.63
CA THR A 20 -17.27 -27.98 4.90
C THR A 20 -16.80 -26.96 5.92
N PRO A 21 -15.50 -26.59 5.97
CA PRO A 21 -15.03 -25.56 6.87
C PRO A 21 -15.80 -24.27 6.52
N SER A 22 -16.63 -23.79 7.45
CA SER A 22 -17.25 -22.48 7.33
C SER A 22 -16.09 -21.46 7.40
N TYR A 23 -15.73 -20.91 6.26
CA TYR A 23 -14.76 -19.84 6.15
C TYR A 23 -15.34 -18.64 6.90
N ALA A 24 -14.93 -18.41 8.14
CA ALA A 24 -15.16 -17.16 8.82
C ALA A 24 -14.45 -16.09 7.98
N GLY A 25 -15.22 -15.19 7.37
CA GLY A 25 -14.66 -14.15 6.51
C GLY A 25 -13.61 -13.34 7.27
N PRO A 26 -12.67 -12.67 6.56
CA PRO A 26 -11.64 -11.88 7.18
C PRO A 26 -12.30 -10.85 8.08
N GLN A 27 -11.99 -10.89 9.37
CA GLN A 27 -12.26 -9.78 10.27
C GLN A 27 -11.10 -8.81 10.10
N ALA A 28 -11.41 -7.55 9.73
CA ALA A 28 -10.42 -6.49 9.80
C ALA A 28 -10.08 -6.28 11.28
N GLU A 29 -8.83 -6.54 11.66
CA GLU A 29 -8.35 -6.30 13.03
C GLU A 29 -8.38 -4.81 13.35
N ASN A 30 -8.22 -3.96 12.31
CA ASN A 30 -8.31 -2.52 12.37
C ASN A 30 -9.27 -2.03 11.26
N ALA A 31 -10.13 -1.04 11.53
CA ALA A 31 -11.00 -0.43 10.53
C ALA A 31 -10.22 0.10 9.29
N ARG A 32 -8.95 0.50 9.48
CA ARG A 32 -8.07 0.94 8.39
C ARG A 32 -7.78 -0.16 7.36
N ASP A 33 -7.76 -1.42 7.75
CA ASP A 33 -7.50 -2.55 6.84
C ASP A 33 -8.56 -2.65 5.75
N SER A 34 -9.78 -2.13 6.01
CA SER A 34 -10.84 -2.06 5.01
C SER A 34 -10.55 -1.09 3.85
N TYR A 35 -9.53 -0.24 3.95
CA TYR A 35 -9.11 0.66 2.88
C TYR A 35 -7.93 0.12 2.06
N GLY A 36 -7.29 -0.98 2.51
CA GLY A 36 -6.11 -1.54 1.87
C GLY A 36 -5.01 -0.48 1.70
N THR A 37 -4.30 -0.52 0.59
CA THR A 37 -3.27 0.47 0.25
C THR A 37 -3.80 1.89 0.01
N LYS A 38 -5.12 2.12 0.01
CA LYS A 38 -5.73 3.45 -0.07
C LYS A 38 -5.92 4.12 1.31
N ALA A 39 -5.60 3.43 2.41
CA ALA A 39 -5.62 4.03 3.74
C ALA A 39 -4.77 5.31 3.77
N SER A 40 -5.32 6.38 4.37
CA SER A 40 -4.57 7.62 4.59
C SER A 40 -3.38 7.39 5.51
N TYR A 41 -2.34 8.20 5.37
CA TYR A 41 -1.12 8.04 6.15
C TYR A 41 -1.31 8.40 7.63
N GLU A 42 -0.72 7.57 8.46
CA GLU A 42 -0.47 7.84 9.89
C GLU A 42 0.90 7.27 10.26
N PRO A 43 1.75 8.01 10.99
CA PRO A 43 3.03 7.48 11.43
C PRO A 43 2.82 6.29 12.36
N ALA A 44 3.53 5.20 12.11
CA ALA A 44 3.35 3.94 12.84
C ALA A 44 3.95 3.95 14.26
N GLN A 45 4.77 4.97 14.59
CA GLN A 45 5.36 5.15 15.91
C GLN A 45 5.36 6.63 16.32
N ASN A 46 5.13 6.91 17.58
CA ASN A 46 5.31 8.25 18.10
C ASN A 46 6.81 8.61 18.14
N PRO A 47 7.26 9.69 17.46
CA PRO A 47 8.67 10.07 17.41
C PRO A 47 9.34 10.28 18.79
N ARG A 48 8.56 10.59 19.82
CA ARG A 48 9.07 10.74 21.20
C ARG A 48 9.50 9.42 21.85
N THR A 49 9.13 8.29 21.25
CA THR A 49 9.49 6.95 21.71
C THR A 49 10.65 6.33 20.93
N TYR A 50 11.25 7.08 20.00
CA TYR A 50 12.41 6.62 19.27
C TYR A 50 13.60 6.39 20.19
N GLN A 51 14.39 5.38 19.86
CA GLN A 51 15.62 5.08 20.58
C GLN A 51 16.60 6.25 20.46
N GLY A 52 17.19 6.64 21.60
CA GLY A 52 18.20 7.71 21.63
C GLY A 52 19.42 7.35 20.78
N VAL A 53 19.99 8.35 20.12
CA VAL A 53 21.23 8.19 19.35
C VAL A 53 22.36 7.74 20.28
N PRO A 54 23.18 6.74 19.92
CA PRO A 54 24.32 6.30 20.71
C PRO A 54 25.29 7.45 21.04
N LYS A 55 25.82 7.44 22.26
CA LYS A 55 26.64 8.56 22.79
C LYS A 55 27.82 8.91 21.87
N GLY A 56 27.88 10.19 21.49
CA GLY A 56 28.95 10.76 20.68
C GLY A 56 28.77 10.56 19.17
N PHE A 57 27.66 9.98 18.71
CA PHE A 57 27.30 9.96 17.31
C PHE A 57 26.46 11.19 16.96
N GLU A 58 26.69 11.77 15.78
CA GLU A 58 25.98 12.90 15.24
C GLU A 58 25.36 12.53 13.89
N PRO A 59 24.16 13.04 13.55
CA PRO A 59 23.54 12.76 12.26
C PRO A 59 24.32 13.49 11.15
N VAL A 60 24.62 12.77 10.06
CA VAL A 60 25.43 13.30 8.95
C VAL A 60 24.73 13.19 7.60
N PHE A 61 23.71 12.35 7.47
CA PHE A 61 22.97 12.14 6.22
C PHE A 61 21.61 11.51 6.50
N THR A 62 20.62 11.80 5.67
CA THR A 62 19.35 11.10 5.65
C THR A 62 18.90 10.86 4.22
N GLU A 63 18.31 9.72 3.97
CA GLU A 63 17.73 9.39 2.69
C GLU A 63 16.37 8.73 2.87
N THR A 64 15.46 9.05 1.96
CA THR A 64 14.08 8.59 2.05
C THR A 64 13.58 8.13 0.69
N VAL A 65 12.67 7.16 0.70
CA VAL A 65 11.77 6.92 -0.43
C VAL A 65 10.34 6.96 0.07
N SER A 66 9.51 7.80 -0.55
CA SER A 66 8.12 8.01 -0.16
C SER A 66 7.18 7.71 -1.32
N ARG A 67 6.12 6.97 -1.05
CA ARG A 67 4.96 6.89 -1.92
C ARG A 67 4.31 8.28 -1.99
N HIS A 68 3.68 8.60 -3.14
CA HIS A 68 2.85 9.79 -3.24
C HIS A 68 1.76 9.83 -2.14
N GLY A 69 1.32 11.00 -1.73
CA GLY A 69 0.25 11.21 -0.76
C GLY A 69 -1.13 10.77 -1.24
N SER A 70 -2.13 10.92 -0.39
CA SER A 70 -3.55 10.72 -0.72
C SER A 70 -3.93 11.51 -1.98
N ARG A 71 -4.81 10.92 -2.81
CA ARG A 71 -5.10 11.44 -4.15
C ARG A 71 -6.52 11.10 -4.62
N ALA A 72 -6.99 11.78 -5.66
CA ALA A 72 -8.17 11.37 -6.40
C ALA A 72 -7.96 9.97 -7.04
N ALA A 73 -9.04 9.28 -7.37
CA ALA A 73 -9.00 8.04 -8.15
C ALA A 73 -8.18 8.24 -9.44
N THR A 74 -7.69 7.15 -10.02
CA THR A 74 -6.86 7.24 -11.24
C THR A 74 -7.69 7.74 -12.43
N ASP A 75 -8.97 7.39 -12.45
CA ASP A 75 -9.96 7.72 -13.48
C ASP A 75 -11.36 7.73 -12.85
N GLY A 76 -12.39 7.99 -13.66
CA GLY A 76 -13.80 8.01 -13.25
C GLY A 76 -14.56 6.70 -13.53
N ASP A 77 -13.89 5.62 -13.96
CA ASP A 77 -14.55 4.43 -14.50
C ASP A 77 -15.44 3.72 -13.47
N ASP A 78 -15.00 3.63 -12.20
CA ASP A 78 -15.79 3.04 -11.12
C ASP A 78 -17.07 3.86 -10.86
N ALA A 79 -16.96 5.18 -10.83
CA ALA A 79 -18.12 6.06 -10.66
C ALA A 79 -19.07 5.95 -11.85
N ALA A 80 -18.54 5.97 -13.06
CA ALA A 80 -19.33 5.85 -14.31
C ALA A 80 -20.10 4.51 -14.34
N LEU A 81 -19.44 3.39 -14.00
CA LEU A 81 -20.05 2.07 -13.96
C LEU A 81 -21.25 2.04 -13.00
N ILE A 82 -21.02 2.40 -11.75
CA ILE A 82 -22.07 2.27 -10.72
C ILE A 82 -23.19 3.30 -10.90
N LEU A 83 -22.87 4.50 -11.38
CA LEU A 83 -23.87 5.53 -11.68
C LEU A 83 -24.73 5.18 -12.89
N THR A 84 -24.18 4.52 -13.91
CA THR A 84 -24.97 3.98 -15.04
C THR A 84 -25.99 2.96 -14.55
N LEU A 85 -25.61 2.05 -13.65
CA LEU A 85 -26.55 1.11 -13.03
C LEU A 85 -27.57 1.83 -12.15
N TRP A 86 -27.14 2.84 -11.41
CA TRP A 86 -28.01 3.64 -10.55
C TRP A 86 -29.08 4.39 -11.35
N ASP A 87 -28.70 5.06 -12.44
CA ASP A 87 -29.65 5.79 -13.32
C ASP A 87 -30.73 4.86 -13.88
N ARG A 88 -30.29 3.65 -14.30
CA ARG A 88 -31.23 2.63 -14.79
C ARG A 88 -32.20 2.16 -13.69
N ALA A 89 -31.67 1.90 -12.49
CA ALA A 89 -32.49 1.49 -11.36
C ALA A 89 -33.45 2.59 -10.91
N ALA A 90 -33.03 3.86 -10.98
CA ALA A 90 -33.86 5.01 -10.69
C ALA A 90 -35.04 5.11 -11.68
N ALA A 91 -34.76 5.00 -12.99
CA ALA A 91 -35.80 5.01 -14.04
C ALA A 91 -36.81 3.86 -13.88
N ASP A 92 -36.36 2.69 -13.44
CA ASP A 92 -37.18 1.51 -13.21
C ASP A 92 -37.92 1.53 -11.83
N GLY A 93 -37.67 2.54 -10.96
CA GLY A 93 -38.23 2.60 -9.58
C GLY A 93 -37.68 1.53 -8.66
N LEU A 94 -36.44 1.03 -8.93
CA LEU A 94 -35.81 -0.11 -8.25
C LEU A 94 -34.68 0.30 -7.32
N LEU A 95 -34.64 1.55 -6.84
CA LEU A 95 -33.77 1.99 -5.76
C LEU A 95 -34.37 1.69 -4.38
N THR A 96 -33.48 1.39 -3.41
CA THR A 96 -33.85 1.42 -1.98
C THR A 96 -33.95 2.87 -1.49
N PRO A 97 -34.53 3.17 -0.30
CA PRO A 97 -34.44 4.50 0.28
C PRO A 97 -32.98 5.00 0.42
N LEU A 98 -32.05 4.17 0.90
CA LEU A 98 -30.65 4.51 0.98
C LEU A 98 -30.00 4.66 -0.41
N GLY A 99 -30.46 3.85 -1.37
CA GLY A 99 -29.99 3.93 -2.76
C GLY A 99 -30.35 5.24 -3.45
N GLN A 100 -31.47 5.91 -3.06
CA GLN A 100 -31.80 7.23 -3.60
C GLN A 100 -30.77 8.29 -3.21
N GLU A 101 -30.14 8.15 -2.05
CA GLU A 101 -29.11 9.06 -1.57
C GLU A 101 -27.74 8.75 -2.22
N PHE A 102 -27.47 7.48 -2.58
CA PHE A 102 -26.19 7.04 -3.12
C PHE A 102 -25.79 7.78 -4.40
N GLY A 103 -26.69 7.94 -5.37
CA GLY A 103 -26.36 8.57 -6.65
C GLY A 103 -25.88 10.01 -6.50
N PRO A 104 -26.60 10.90 -5.78
CA PRO A 104 -26.13 12.24 -5.46
C PRO A 104 -24.77 12.26 -4.77
N ASP A 105 -24.55 11.42 -3.75
CA ASP A 105 -23.27 11.37 -3.01
C ASP A 105 -22.11 10.89 -3.89
N ALA A 106 -22.33 9.83 -4.68
CA ALA A 106 -21.33 9.32 -5.61
C ALA A 106 -20.95 10.35 -6.69
N ARG A 107 -21.94 11.06 -7.25
CA ARG A 107 -21.69 12.15 -8.22
C ARG A 107 -20.92 13.31 -7.60
N ALA A 108 -21.24 13.68 -6.35
CA ALA A 108 -20.54 14.75 -5.66
C ALA A 108 -19.08 14.40 -5.40
N LEU A 109 -18.80 13.16 -4.96
CA LEU A 109 -17.42 12.66 -4.79
C LEU A 109 -16.66 12.62 -6.13
N ASP A 110 -17.29 12.09 -7.18
CA ASP A 110 -16.69 12.01 -8.51
C ASP A 110 -16.38 13.39 -9.09
N ALA A 111 -17.32 14.35 -8.97
CA ALA A 111 -17.10 15.74 -9.38
C ALA A 111 -15.94 16.40 -8.61
N ALA A 112 -15.76 16.09 -7.33
CA ALA A 112 -14.63 16.58 -6.55
C ALA A 112 -13.32 15.96 -7.03
N MET A 113 -13.30 14.66 -7.33
CA MET A 113 -12.13 13.98 -7.93
C MET A 113 -11.76 14.58 -9.29
N ALA A 114 -12.74 14.81 -10.15
CA ALA A 114 -12.54 15.47 -11.44
C ALA A 114 -12.00 16.91 -11.29
N LYS A 115 -12.49 17.67 -10.30
CA LYS A 115 -12.02 19.03 -10.02
C LYS A 115 -10.57 19.07 -9.55
N VAL A 116 -10.16 18.14 -8.69
CA VAL A 116 -8.75 17.97 -8.28
C VAL A 116 -7.90 17.52 -9.48
N GLY A 117 -8.49 16.74 -10.35
CA GLY A 117 -7.84 16.01 -11.44
C GLY A 117 -7.58 14.56 -11.04
N TYR A 118 -8.13 13.64 -11.82
CA TYR A 118 -7.90 12.21 -11.59
C TYR A 118 -6.40 11.88 -11.50
N GLY A 119 -6.03 11.08 -10.51
CA GLY A 119 -4.66 10.71 -10.23
C GLY A 119 -3.80 11.79 -9.55
N ARG A 120 -4.31 13.02 -9.33
CA ARG A 120 -3.59 14.13 -8.68
C ARG A 120 -3.76 14.10 -7.16
N LEU A 121 -2.80 14.68 -6.42
CA LEU A 121 -2.86 14.79 -4.97
C LEU A 121 -4.10 15.57 -4.52
N SER A 122 -4.77 15.06 -3.49
CA SER A 122 -5.81 15.78 -2.74
C SER A 122 -5.19 16.73 -1.69
N GLY A 123 -6.01 17.58 -1.07
CA GLY A 123 -5.61 18.38 0.10
C GLY A 123 -5.01 17.48 1.19
N ARG A 124 -5.69 16.39 1.53
CA ARG A 124 -5.21 15.38 2.48
C ARG A 124 -3.81 14.88 2.14
N GLY A 125 -3.54 14.56 0.86
CA GLY A 125 -2.23 14.08 0.45
C GLY A 125 -1.13 15.12 0.59
N LYS A 126 -1.44 16.38 0.37
CA LYS A 126 -0.50 17.48 0.62
C LYS A 126 -0.17 17.61 2.11
N ASP A 127 -1.18 17.52 2.98
CA ASP A 127 -1.00 17.57 4.43
C ASP A 127 -0.17 16.40 4.97
N GLU A 128 -0.40 15.19 4.45
CA GLU A 128 0.38 13.98 4.81
C GLU A 128 1.88 14.18 4.54
N LEU A 129 2.22 14.71 3.37
CA LEU A 129 3.61 14.93 2.95
C LEU A 129 4.26 16.09 3.70
N ALA A 130 3.54 17.20 3.88
CA ALA A 130 4.03 18.33 4.64
C ALA A 130 4.29 17.96 6.11
N ALA A 131 3.38 17.19 6.72
CA ALA A 131 3.54 16.71 8.08
C ALA A 131 4.74 15.73 8.20
N THR A 132 4.96 14.86 7.20
CA THR A 132 6.12 13.94 7.18
C THR A 132 7.43 14.72 7.08
N ALA A 133 7.51 15.76 6.24
CA ALA A 133 8.66 16.66 6.16
C ALA A 133 8.94 17.34 7.50
N GLY A 134 7.89 17.84 8.16
CA GLY A 134 8.00 18.45 9.48
C GLY A 134 8.55 17.49 10.55
N ARG A 135 8.08 16.24 10.55
CA ARG A 135 8.55 15.21 11.50
C ARG A 135 9.99 14.77 11.20
N LEU A 136 10.38 14.67 9.92
CA LEU A 136 11.78 14.41 9.53
C LEU A 136 12.72 15.48 10.09
N ARG A 137 12.37 16.77 9.89
CA ARG A 137 13.16 17.89 10.42
C ARG A 137 13.22 17.88 11.96
N GLN A 138 12.10 17.61 12.62
CA GLN A 138 12.04 17.53 14.10
C GLN A 138 12.87 16.36 14.64
N ARG A 139 12.98 15.25 13.93
CA ARG A 139 13.77 14.07 14.32
C ARG A 139 15.27 14.31 14.16
N LEU A 140 15.69 15.08 13.17
CA LEU A 140 17.09 15.31 12.81
C LEU A 140 17.47 16.81 12.81
N PRO A 141 17.17 17.58 13.87
CA PRO A 141 17.39 19.03 13.86
C PRO A 141 18.86 19.37 13.66
N GLY A 142 19.79 18.64 14.28
CA GLY A 142 21.24 18.83 14.14
C GLY A 142 21.73 18.58 12.71
N LEU A 143 21.15 17.64 11.99
CA LEU A 143 21.48 17.39 10.58
C LEU A 143 21.13 18.61 9.71
N PHE A 144 19.90 19.11 9.80
CA PHE A 144 19.46 20.23 8.97
C PHE A 144 20.20 21.52 9.29
N THR A 145 20.58 21.75 10.56
CA THR A 145 21.49 22.83 10.93
C THR A 145 22.85 22.66 10.25
N THR A 146 23.45 21.47 10.31
CA THR A 146 24.73 21.18 9.66
C THR A 146 24.66 21.33 8.13
N ILE A 147 23.58 20.88 7.51
CA ILE A 147 23.34 21.08 6.06
C ILE A 147 23.37 22.56 5.72
N ALA A 148 22.66 23.40 6.48
CA ALA A 148 22.61 24.85 6.27
C ALA A 148 23.99 25.49 6.47
N GLU A 149 24.72 25.15 7.54
CA GLU A 149 26.03 25.73 7.86
C GLU A 149 27.12 25.34 6.88
N LYS A 150 27.12 24.09 6.40
CA LYS A 150 28.14 23.56 5.46
C LYS A 150 27.78 23.77 3.99
N GLY A 151 26.55 24.18 3.69
CA GLY A 151 26.07 24.32 2.31
C GLY A 151 25.92 22.98 1.60
N GLU A 152 25.69 21.88 2.35
CA GLU A 152 25.44 20.56 1.78
C GLU A 152 24.14 20.56 0.97
N LYS A 153 24.03 19.70 -0.04
CA LYS A 153 22.86 19.70 -0.93
C LYS A 153 21.78 18.74 -0.47
N ILE A 154 20.55 19.09 -0.79
CA ILE A 154 19.36 18.24 -0.67
C ILE A 154 18.95 17.86 -2.08
N ASP A 155 19.08 16.59 -2.45
CA ASP A 155 18.64 16.08 -3.74
C ASP A 155 17.19 15.62 -3.68
N VAL A 156 16.43 15.87 -4.77
CA VAL A 156 15.01 15.55 -4.87
C VAL A 156 14.78 14.78 -6.16
N VAL A 157 14.35 13.54 -6.04
CA VAL A 157 14.18 12.62 -7.17
C VAL A 157 12.76 12.07 -7.19
N SER A 158 12.14 11.99 -8.36
CA SER A 158 10.82 11.42 -8.52
C SER A 158 10.75 10.43 -9.67
N SER A 159 9.68 9.63 -9.69
CA SER A 159 9.36 8.72 -10.80
C SER A 159 9.00 9.44 -12.11
N GLY A 160 8.84 10.76 -12.10
CA GLY A 160 8.34 11.56 -13.23
C GLY A 160 6.81 11.56 -13.37
N GLN A 161 6.08 10.70 -12.61
CA GLN A 161 4.62 10.73 -12.62
C GLN A 161 4.11 11.92 -11.80
N GLY A 162 3.12 12.66 -12.33
CA GLY A 162 2.67 13.95 -11.78
C GLY A 162 2.44 13.93 -10.27
N ARG A 163 1.76 12.91 -9.73
CA ARG A 163 1.52 12.77 -8.27
C ARG A 163 2.80 12.56 -7.45
N ALA A 164 3.83 11.92 -8.02
CA ALA A 164 5.12 11.76 -7.35
C ALA A 164 5.93 13.06 -7.40
N VAL A 165 5.92 13.76 -8.53
CA VAL A 165 6.51 15.10 -8.67
C VAL A 165 5.87 16.08 -7.70
N ASP A 166 4.54 16.14 -7.67
CA ASP A 166 3.79 17.00 -6.73
C ASP A 166 4.12 16.66 -5.27
N SER A 167 4.30 15.37 -4.95
CA SER A 167 4.69 14.93 -3.60
C SER A 167 6.05 15.47 -3.19
N GLY A 168 7.03 15.43 -4.09
CA GLY A 168 8.35 15.99 -3.88
C GLY A 168 8.30 17.50 -3.65
N THR A 169 7.54 18.22 -4.46
CA THR A 169 7.35 19.67 -4.33
C THR A 169 6.75 20.02 -2.97
N VAL A 170 5.62 19.38 -2.60
CA VAL A 170 4.94 19.65 -1.31
C VAL A 170 5.86 19.37 -0.12
N PHE A 171 6.59 18.24 -0.17
CA PHE A 171 7.51 17.87 0.90
C PHE A 171 8.64 18.88 1.07
N THR A 172 9.29 19.27 -0.02
CA THR A 172 10.41 20.24 0.01
C THR A 172 9.95 21.64 0.34
N ASP A 173 8.79 22.08 -0.13
CA ASP A 173 8.20 23.37 0.24
C ASP A 173 7.94 23.44 1.76
N ALA A 174 7.38 22.37 2.34
CA ALA A 174 7.15 22.31 3.78
C ALA A 174 8.46 22.29 4.58
N LEU A 175 9.48 21.56 4.12
CA LEU A 175 10.81 21.51 4.74
C LEU A 175 11.48 22.90 4.73
N THR A 176 11.47 23.57 3.58
CA THR A 176 12.11 24.89 3.41
C THR A 176 11.30 26.04 4.00
N ALA A 177 9.99 25.93 4.10
CA ALA A 177 9.16 26.87 4.85
C ALA A 177 9.45 26.82 6.36
N ALA A 178 9.68 25.61 6.89
CA ALA A 178 10.07 25.42 8.29
C ALA A 178 11.52 25.82 8.58
N ASP A 179 12.39 25.84 7.55
CA ASP A 179 13.80 26.25 7.64
C ASP A 179 14.25 26.92 6.34
N PRO A 180 14.07 28.25 6.21
CA PRO A 180 14.38 28.98 4.99
C PRO A 180 15.85 28.92 4.55
N ALA A 181 16.79 28.66 5.47
CA ALA A 181 18.21 28.49 5.14
C ALA A 181 18.47 27.28 4.23
N LEU A 182 17.57 26.30 4.22
CA LEU A 182 17.66 25.12 3.35
C LEU A 182 17.26 25.39 1.90
N LYS A 183 16.50 26.46 1.64
CA LYS A 183 15.92 26.72 0.31
C LYS A 183 16.97 26.77 -0.82
N PRO A 184 18.13 27.48 -0.69
CA PRO A 184 19.16 27.52 -1.72
C PRO A 184 19.95 26.22 -1.86
N LEU A 185 19.74 25.26 -0.95
CA LEU A 185 20.45 23.98 -0.89
C LEU A 185 19.65 22.85 -1.54
N VAL A 186 18.36 23.04 -1.74
CA VAL A 186 17.52 22.10 -2.51
C VAL A 186 17.91 22.20 -3.98
N GLY A 187 18.39 21.07 -4.53
CA GLY A 187 18.73 20.96 -5.95
C GLY A 187 17.50 21.03 -6.86
N PRO A 188 17.69 21.20 -8.18
CA PRO A 188 16.61 21.01 -9.13
C PRO A 188 16.01 19.62 -9.00
N ALA A 189 14.67 19.52 -8.95
CA ALA A 189 14.00 18.24 -8.89
C ALA A 189 14.35 17.38 -10.12
N ARG A 190 14.83 16.17 -9.88
CA ARG A 190 15.21 15.21 -10.91
C ARG A 190 14.10 14.18 -11.14
N THR A 191 14.09 13.62 -12.33
CA THR A 191 13.23 12.48 -12.68
C THR A 191 14.11 11.28 -12.98
N ASP A 192 13.84 10.16 -12.32
CA ASP A 192 14.53 8.90 -12.55
C ASP A 192 13.51 7.73 -12.55
N PRO A 193 12.92 7.42 -13.71
CA PRO A 193 11.95 6.32 -13.82
C PRO A 193 12.61 4.93 -13.70
N ASP A 194 13.87 4.77 -14.04
CA ASP A 194 14.57 3.50 -13.88
C ASP A 194 14.75 3.14 -12.40
N LEU A 195 14.96 4.14 -11.57
CA LEU A 195 15.06 4.01 -10.11
C LEU A 195 13.71 3.97 -9.40
N LEU A 196 12.76 4.85 -9.79
CA LEU A 196 11.54 5.13 -9.02
C LEU A 196 10.24 4.76 -9.74
N TYR A 197 10.34 4.06 -10.87
CA TYR A 197 9.23 3.48 -11.64
C TYR A 197 9.68 2.18 -12.30
N PHE A 198 10.57 1.44 -11.63
CA PHE A 198 11.31 0.30 -12.16
C PHE A 198 10.39 -0.83 -12.68
N HIS A 199 9.19 -0.99 -12.14
CA HIS A 199 8.23 -1.98 -12.64
C HIS A 199 7.75 -1.67 -14.08
N LYS A 200 7.89 -0.44 -14.56
CA LYS A 200 7.61 -0.01 -15.95
C LYS A 200 8.87 0.19 -16.78
N ALA A 201 10.03 0.38 -16.15
CA ALA A 201 11.31 0.55 -16.79
C ALA A 201 11.83 -0.75 -17.41
N ALA A 202 12.97 -0.69 -18.10
CA ALA A 202 13.58 -1.86 -18.77
C ALA A 202 13.86 -3.00 -17.79
N GLY A 203 14.40 -2.69 -16.59
CA GLY A 203 14.66 -3.67 -15.52
C GLY A 203 13.44 -4.43 -15.02
N GLY A 204 12.23 -3.90 -15.21
CA GLY A 204 10.97 -4.55 -14.86
C GLY A 204 10.38 -5.47 -15.93
N ALA A 205 11.08 -5.72 -17.05
CA ALA A 205 10.51 -6.48 -18.16
C ALA A 205 10.11 -7.91 -17.77
N ALA A 206 10.95 -8.64 -17.06
CA ALA A 206 10.65 -10.00 -16.58
C ALA A 206 9.45 -10.04 -15.63
N TYR A 207 9.34 -9.03 -14.76
CA TYR A 207 8.17 -8.89 -13.87
C TYR A 207 6.88 -8.66 -14.68
N ARG A 208 6.91 -7.78 -15.69
CA ARG A 208 5.72 -7.51 -16.52
C ARG A 208 5.31 -8.73 -17.35
N ASP A 209 6.28 -9.47 -17.86
CA ASP A 209 6.01 -10.73 -18.59
C ASP A 209 5.36 -11.77 -17.64
N TRP A 210 5.94 -11.96 -16.46
CA TRP A 210 5.35 -12.83 -15.43
C TRP A 210 3.94 -12.38 -15.04
N LEU A 211 3.72 -11.09 -14.80
CA LEU A 211 2.41 -10.53 -14.41
C LEU A 211 1.34 -10.78 -15.49
N ALA A 212 1.73 -10.74 -16.76
CA ALA A 212 0.82 -10.94 -17.90
C ALA A 212 0.54 -12.41 -18.22
N ASN A 213 1.52 -13.31 -17.98
CA ASN A 213 1.52 -14.65 -18.56
C ASN A 213 1.55 -15.80 -17.53
N ASP A 214 1.80 -15.54 -16.26
CA ASP A 214 1.87 -16.60 -15.25
C ASP A 214 0.48 -17.18 -14.94
N GLN A 215 0.26 -18.43 -15.38
CA GLN A 215 -1.02 -19.13 -15.21
C GLN A 215 -1.34 -19.42 -13.74
N ARG A 216 -0.33 -19.65 -12.90
CA ARG A 216 -0.52 -19.87 -11.46
C ARG A 216 -1.07 -18.63 -10.79
N LEU A 217 -0.50 -17.44 -11.12
CA LEU A 217 -1.00 -16.17 -10.64
C LEU A 217 -2.44 -15.93 -11.06
N ALA A 218 -2.71 -16.07 -12.38
CA ALA A 218 -4.03 -15.85 -12.95
C ALA A 218 -5.09 -16.77 -12.31
N THR A 219 -4.79 -18.07 -12.20
CA THR A 219 -5.68 -19.07 -11.58
C THR A 219 -5.90 -18.77 -10.10
N THR A 220 -4.84 -18.44 -9.35
CA THR A 220 -4.93 -18.12 -7.93
C THR A 220 -5.82 -16.89 -7.70
N LEU A 221 -5.58 -15.80 -8.41
CA LEU A 221 -6.37 -14.58 -8.27
C LEU A 221 -7.83 -14.80 -8.65
N THR A 222 -8.08 -15.49 -9.77
CA THR A 222 -9.44 -15.79 -10.21
C THR A 222 -10.18 -16.66 -9.19
N SER A 223 -9.56 -17.74 -8.71
CA SER A 223 -10.17 -18.64 -7.74
C SER A 223 -10.49 -17.95 -6.41
N LEU A 224 -9.55 -17.12 -5.90
CA LEU A 224 -9.73 -16.42 -4.62
C LEU A 224 -10.71 -15.25 -4.70
N THR A 225 -10.86 -14.64 -5.88
CA THR A 225 -11.80 -13.53 -6.09
C THR A 225 -13.22 -14.05 -6.34
N ASN A 226 -13.38 -15.12 -7.13
CA ASN A 226 -14.67 -15.64 -7.56
C ASN A 226 -15.28 -16.71 -6.60
N GLN A 227 -14.92 -16.67 -5.31
CA GLN A 227 -15.55 -17.59 -4.36
C GLN A 227 -16.96 -17.12 -3.97
N ASP A 228 -17.82 -18.08 -3.58
CA ASP A 228 -19.19 -17.81 -3.14
C ASP A 228 -19.30 -16.70 -2.09
N ALA A 229 -18.30 -16.56 -1.23
CA ALA A 229 -18.25 -15.51 -0.21
C ALA A 229 -18.19 -14.11 -0.84
N SER A 230 -17.45 -13.96 -1.95
CA SER A 230 -17.35 -12.69 -2.70
C SER A 230 -18.68 -12.34 -3.34
N HIS A 231 -19.34 -13.28 -3.99
CA HIS A 231 -20.68 -13.07 -4.59
C HIS A 231 -21.73 -12.74 -3.52
N ARG A 232 -21.70 -13.43 -2.36
CA ARG A 232 -22.60 -13.09 -1.25
C ARG A 232 -22.31 -11.69 -0.69
N ALA A 233 -21.07 -11.26 -0.59
CA ALA A 233 -20.70 -9.90 -0.17
C ALA A 233 -21.18 -8.88 -1.21
N ALA A 234 -20.95 -9.14 -2.49
CA ALA A 234 -21.40 -8.28 -3.59
C ALA A 234 -22.92 -8.06 -3.56
N VAL A 235 -23.69 -9.14 -3.45
CA VAL A 235 -25.18 -9.06 -3.35
C VAL A 235 -25.61 -8.24 -2.14
N ARG A 236 -24.93 -8.34 -0.99
CA ARG A 236 -25.23 -7.52 0.20
C ARG A 236 -24.94 -6.03 -0.03
N VAL A 237 -23.79 -5.71 -0.63
CA VAL A 237 -23.41 -4.32 -0.96
C VAL A 237 -24.44 -3.72 -1.91
N LEU A 238 -24.71 -4.41 -3.02
CA LEU A 238 -25.67 -3.95 -4.02
C LEU A 238 -27.11 -3.84 -3.46
N GLY A 239 -27.50 -4.77 -2.58
CA GLY A 239 -28.80 -4.78 -1.92
C GLY A 239 -29.03 -3.61 -0.95
N ARG A 240 -28.00 -2.87 -0.54
CA ARG A 240 -28.18 -1.60 0.20
C ARG A 240 -28.66 -0.46 -0.73
N ILE A 241 -28.28 -0.53 -2.00
CA ILE A 241 -28.53 0.53 -3.01
C ILE A 241 -29.74 0.18 -3.88
N PHE A 242 -29.82 -1.07 -4.33
CA PHE A 242 -30.81 -1.54 -5.29
C PHE A 242 -31.81 -2.51 -4.65
N LYS A 243 -33.08 -2.47 -5.11
CA LYS A 243 -34.08 -3.47 -4.72
C LYS A 243 -33.70 -4.86 -5.26
N PRO A 244 -34.18 -5.96 -4.64
CA PRO A 244 -33.77 -7.33 -5.00
C PRO A 244 -33.94 -7.67 -6.48
N ALA A 245 -35.02 -7.21 -7.12
CA ALA A 245 -35.29 -7.43 -8.54
C ALA A 245 -34.20 -6.83 -9.46
N PHE A 246 -33.61 -5.69 -9.08
CA PHE A 246 -32.51 -5.10 -9.86
C PHE A 246 -31.19 -5.82 -9.60
N VAL A 247 -30.89 -6.18 -8.35
CA VAL A 247 -29.71 -6.97 -7.99
C VAL A 247 -29.67 -8.28 -8.77
N GLN A 248 -30.81 -9.01 -8.87
CA GLN A 248 -30.90 -10.22 -9.66
C GLN A 248 -30.58 -10.00 -11.15
N ARG A 249 -30.93 -8.85 -11.72
CA ARG A 249 -30.59 -8.49 -13.10
C ARG A 249 -29.09 -8.27 -13.27
N ILE A 250 -28.42 -7.66 -12.27
CA ILE A 250 -26.95 -7.51 -12.28
C ILE A 250 -26.27 -8.89 -12.21
N VAL A 251 -26.68 -9.73 -11.24
CA VAL A 251 -26.15 -11.10 -11.08
C VAL A 251 -26.34 -11.93 -12.36
N ALA A 252 -27.47 -11.77 -13.05
CA ALA A 252 -27.76 -12.44 -14.31
C ALA A 252 -27.06 -11.83 -15.54
N GLY A 253 -26.16 -10.83 -15.36
CA GLY A 253 -25.41 -10.20 -16.46
C GLY A 253 -26.30 -9.47 -17.50
N LYS A 254 -27.45 -8.92 -17.09
CA LYS A 254 -28.42 -8.30 -18.02
C LYS A 254 -28.02 -6.92 -18.53
N PHE A 255 -26.94 -6.34 -18.04
CA PHE A 255 -26.50 -4.97 -18.42
C PHE A 255 -25.29 -5.00 -19.37
N SER A 256 -24.21 -5.70 -19.00
CA SER A 256 -23.06 -5.97 -19.86
C SER A 256 -22.20 -7.07 -19.24
N SER A 257 -21.27 -7.64 -20.00
CA SER A 257 -20.29 -8.62 -19.48
C SER A 257 -19.36 -8.03 -18.42
N THR A 258 -19.19 -6.70 -18.40
CA THR A 258 -18.34 -5.97 -17.44
C THR A 258 -19.11 -5.49 -16.21
N ALA A 259 -20.45 -5.49 -16.23
CA ALA A 259 -21.31 -5.04 -15.13
C ALA A 259 -21.97 -6.23 -14.42
N ASN A 260 -21.15 -7.14 -13.85
CA ASN A 260 -21.63 -8.22 -12.99
C ASN A 260 -21.65 -7.78 -11.51
N ASP A 261 -22.10 -8.66 -10.62
CA ASP A 261 -22.22 -8.37 -9.19
C ASP A 261 -20.88 -8.00 -8.54
N LEU A 262 -19.78 -8.71 -8.86
CA LEU A 262 -18.46 -8.43 -8.29
C LEU A 262 -17.92 -7.08 -8.76
N THR A 263 -17.97 -6.79 -10.06
CA THR A 263 -17.49 -5.50 -10.60
C THR A 263 -18.30 -4.32 -10.11
N ALA A 264 -19.62 -4.45 -10.04
CA ALA A 264 -20.50 -3.39 -9.53
C ALA A 264 -20.28 -3.13 -8.03
N ALA A 265 -20.14 -4.19 -7.21
CA ALA A 265 -19.84 -4.04 -5.79
C ALA A 265 -18.42 -3.52 -5.54
N GLN A 266 -17.45 -3.93 -6.37
CA GLN A 266 -16.07 -3.40 -6.34
C GLN A 266 -16.06 -1.90 -6.65
N ALA A 267 -16.86 -1.41 -7.60
CA ALA A 267 -17.00 0.02 -7.89
C ALA A 267 -17.52 0.81 -6.68
N VAL A 268 -18.54 0.28 -5.98
CA VAL A 268 -19.01 0.88 -4.71
C VAL A 268 -17.91 0.90 -3.66
N TYR A 269 -17.16 -0.22 -3.50
CA TYR A 269 -16.03 -0.28 -2.59
C TYR A 269 -14.90 0.68 -2.98
N ASN A 270 -14.62 0.87 -4.26
CA ASN A 270 -13.58 1.79 -4.72
C ASN A 270 -13.93 3.25 -4.38
N LEU A 271 -15.19 3.66 -4.51
CA LEU A 271 -15.66 4.95 -4.03
C LEU A 271 -15.56 5.07 -2.51
N TYR A 272 -15.95 4.03 -1.76
CA TYR A 272 -15.78 3.98 -0.31
C TYR A 272 -14.30 4.12 0.09
N SER A 273 -13.42 3.35 -0.52
CA SER A 273 -12.01 3.29 -0.11
C SER A 273 -11.21 4.54 -0.47
N ILE A 274 -11.63 5.31 -1.50
CA ILE A 274 -10.98 6.57 -1.88
C ILE A 274 -11.54 7.78 -1.13
N ALA A 275 -12.75 7.70 -0.58
CA ALA A 275 -13.43 8.80 0.07
C ALA A 275 -12.62 9.46 1.22
N PRO A 276 -11.90 8.73 2.10
CA PRO A 276 -11.03 9.32 3.09
C PRO A 276 -9.88 10.16 2.52
N ALA A 277 -9.33 9.74 1.37
CA ALA A 277 -8.28 10.48 0.68
C ALA A 277 -8.76 11.83 0.13
N MET A 278 -10.07 11.97 -0.12
CA MET A 278 -10.75 13.16 -0.65
C MET A 278 -11.50 13.96 0.44
N ARG A 279 -11.14 13.77 1.71
CA ARG A 279 -11.87 14.38 2.83
C ARG A 279 -11.89 15.91 2.77
N ASP A 280 -10.80 16.53 2.41
CA ASP A 280 -10.65 17.98 2.46
C ASP A 280 -11.44 18.68 1.34
N GLU A 281 -11.77 17.95 0.27
CA GLU A 281 -12.62 18.39 -0.82
C GLU A 281 -14.11 18.19 -0.53
N SER A 282 -14.44 17.54 0.59
CA SER A 282 -15.85 17.33 0.96
C SER A 282 -16.51 18.59 1.53
N PRO A 283 -17.83 18.70 1.48
CA PRO A 283 -18.55 19.84 2.07
C PRO A 283 -18.19 20.02 3.55
N ALA A 284 -17.61 21.19 3.87
CA ALA A 284 -17.14 21.55 5.22
C ALA A 284 -16.11 20.56 5.84
N GLY A 285 -15.35 19.79 5.04
CA GLY A 285 -14.34 18.85 5.52
C GLY A 285 -14.88 17.66 6.33
N ARG A 286 -16.20 17.39 6.27
CA ARG A 286 -16.87 16.37 7.10
C ARG A 286 -16.75 14.95 6.55
N GLY A 287 -16.20 14.78 5.34
CA GLY A 287 -16.15 13.51 4.62
C GLY A 287 -17.38 13.29 3.72
N TRP A 288 -17.37 12.19 3.00
CA TRP A 288 -18.31 11.90 1.92
C TRP A 288 -19.45 10.95 2.33
N GLY A 289 -19.43 10.41 3.56
CA GLY A 289 -20.46 9.50 4.05
C GLY A 289 -20.59 8.17 3.29
N MET A 290 -19.56 7.77 2.54
CA MET A 290 -19.57 6.54 1.74
C MET A 290 -19.68 5.26 2.58
N ASP A 291 -19.30 5.31 3.86
CA ASP A 291 -19.44 4.23 4.84
C ASP A 291 -20.89 3.77 5.05
N ARG A 292 -21.87 4.61 4.77
CA ARG A 292 -23.30 4.26 4.84
C ARG A 292 -23.70 3.16 3.86
N TYR A 293 -22.97 3.03 2.76
CA TYR A 293 -23.29 2.13 1.65
C TYR A 293 -22.63 0.77 1.75
N LEU A 294 -21.63 0.59 2.65
CA LEU A 294 -20.98 -0.68 2.94
C LEU A 294 -21.10 -1.04 4.43
N ALA A 295 -21.57 -2.25 4.72
CA ALA A 295 -21.45 -2.75 6.09
C ALA A 295 -19.97 -3.05 6.41
N PRO A 296 -19.51 -2.87 7.66
CA PRO A 296 -18.10 -3.09 8.03
C PRO A 296 -17.52 -4.43 7.58
N ARG A 297 -18.32 -5.52 7.69
CA ARG A 297 -17.90 -6.87 7.22
C ARG A 297 -17.68 -6.93 5.71
N ASP A 298 -18.47 -6.20 4.92
CA ASP A 298 -18.37 -6.22 3.46
C ASP A 298 -17.23 -5.29 3.01
N ALA A 299 -17.02 -4.16 3.69
CA ALA A 299 -15.85 -3.32 3.52
C ALA A 299 -14.55 -4.09 3.81
N ALA A 300 -14.52 -4.87 4.91
CA ALA A 300 -13.39 -5.75 5.24
C ALA A 300 -13.16 -6.84 4.18
N TRP A 301 -14.23 -7.40 3.61
CA TRP A 301 -14.12 -8.39 2.55
C TRP A 301 -13.49 -7.81 1.27
N PHE A 302 -14.00 -6.69 0.78
CA PHE A 302 -13.44 -6.06 -0.42
C PHE A 302 -12.06 -5.45 -0.17
N GLY A 303 -11.76 -4.98 1.06
CA GLY A 303 -10.42 -4.61 1.50
C GLY A 303 -9.44 -5.80 1.41
N TYR A 304 -9.85 -6.96 1.88
CA TYR A 304 -9.09 -8.20 1.73
C TYR A 304 -8.86 -8.58 0.27
N LEU A 305 -9.86 -8.46 -0.61
CA LEU A 305 -9.69 -8.74 -2.05
C LEU A 305 -8.71 -7.75 -2.71
N SER A 306 -8.72 -6.48 -2.31
CA SER A 306 -7.75 -5.49 -2.75
C SER A 306 -6.34 -5.85 -2.29
N ASP A 307 -6.18 -6.19 -1.01
CA ASP A 307 -4.92 -6.60 -0.42
C ASP A 307 -4.39 -7.90 -1.02
N LEU A 308 -5.28 -8.85 -1.29
CA LEU A 308 -4.95 -10.11 -1.98
C LEU A 308 -4.30 -9.83 -3.36
N ALA A 309 -4.89 -8.93 -4.13
CA ALA A 309 -4.34 -8.56 -5.43
C ALA A 309 -2.95 -7.90 -5.30
N ASP A 310 -2.77 -6.97 -4.36
CA ASP A 310 -1.49 -6.31 -4.12
C ASP A 310 -0.45 -7.28 -3.54
N PHE A 311 -0.84 -8.17 -2.61
CA PHE A 311 0.03 -9.21 -2.05
C PHE A 311 0.63 -10.11 -3.13
N TYR A 312 -0.22 -10.66 -4.01
CA TYR A 312 0.26 -11.57 -5.05
C TYR A 312 1.01 -10.87 -6.18
N LYS A 313 0.61 -9.66 -6.55
CA LYS A 313 1.23 -8.93 -7.68
C LYS A 313 2.49 -8.16 -7.31
N LYS A 314 2.59 -7.65 -6.09
CA LYS A 314 3.65 -6.69 -5.68
C LYS A 314 4.35 -7.10 -4.38
N GLY A 315 3.68 -7.87 -3.53
CA GLY A 315 4.17 -8.29 -2.22
C GLY A 315 5.04 -9.54 -2.26
N PRO A 316 5.17 -10.26 -1.14
CA PRO A 316 6.01 -11.47 -1.06
C PRO A 316 5.49 -12.64 -1.89
N SER A 317 4.22 -12.64 -2.29
CA SER A 317 3.64 -13.59 -3.24
C SER A 317 3.93 -15.08 -2.90
N PHE A 318 4.37 -15.86 -3.88
CA PHE A 318 4.70 -17.27 -3.75
C PHE A 318 6.11 -17.48 -3.19
N ALA A 319 6.26 -18.42 -2.25
CA ALA A 319 7.50 -18.65 -1.53
C ALA A 319 8.67 -19.18 -2.40
N ASP A 320 8.37 -19.69 -3.58
CA ASP A 320 9.34 -20.24 -4.54
C ASP A 320 9.79 -19.21 -5.60
N SER A 321 9.40 -17.93 -5.46
CA SER A 321 9.72 -16.89 -6.44
C SER A 321 9.96 -15.53 -5.78
N ASP A 322 10.94 -14.81 -6.28
CA ASP A 322 11.26 -13.44 -5.88
C ASP A 322 10.90 -12.40 -6.95
N ILE A 323 10.21 -12.85 -8.02
CA ILE A 323 9.94 -12.04 -9.22
C ILE A 323 9.23 -10.73 -8.93
N THR A 324 8.36 -10.70 -7.91
CA THR A 324 7.59 -9.52 -7.51
C THR A 324 8.43 -8.43 -6.84
N TYR A 325 9.57 -8.78 -6.25
CA TYR A 325 10.34 -7.82 -5.45
C TYR A 325 11.83 -7.73 -5.81
N LYS A 326 12.42 -8.68 -6.56
CA LYS A 326 13.83 -8.59 -6.94
C LYS A 326 14.17 -7.37 -7.80
N MET A 327 13.19 -6.83 -8.55
CA MET A 327 13.39 -5.61 -9.33
C MET A 327 13.68 -4.39 -8.44
N ALA A 328 13.30 -4.41 -7.16
CA ALA A 328 13.60 -3.33 -6.21
C ALA A 328 15.08 -3.27 -5.79
N ASN A 329 15.93 -4.24 -6.24
CA ASN A 329 17.37 -4.16 -5.99
C ASN A 329 17.98 -2.85 -6.48
N VAL A 330 17.53 -2.30 -7.62
CA VAL A 330 18.04 -1.02 -8.15
C VAL A 330 17.89 0.11 -7.12
N LEU A 331 16.78 0.15 -6.40
CA LEU A 331 16.52 1.17 -5.39
C LEU A 331 17.29 0.89 -4.08
N LEU A 332 17.39 -0.37 -3.66
CA LEU A 332 18.23 -0.75 -2.52
C LEU A 332 19.71 -0.48 -2.80
N ASP A 333 20.15 -0.72 -4.02
CA ASP A 333 21.53 -0.43 -4.47
C ASP A 333 21.83 1.06 -4.40
N ASP A 334 20.87 1.89 -4.77
CA ASP A 334 21.00 3.35 -4.67
C ASP A 334 21.08 3.83 -3.22
N PHE A 335 20.29 3.26 -2.30
CA PHE A 335 20.42 3.56 -0.86
C PHE A 335 21.83 3.29 -0.36
N PHE A 336 22.39 2.12 -0.64
CA PHE A 336 23.77 1.82 -0.24
C PHE A 336 24.78 2.74 -0.90
N LYS A 337 24.66 3.00 -2.20
CA LYS A 337 25.54 3.89 -2.96
C LYS A 337 25.62 5.29 -2.34
N GLN A 338 24.50 5.86 -1.92
CA GLN A 338 24.47 7.19 -1.31
C GLN A 338 25.08 7.17 0.09
N ALA A 339 24.78 6.16 0.90
CA ALA A 339 25.36 5.98 2.23
C ALA A 339 26.89 5.78 2.15
N GLU A 340 27.36 4.95 1.23
CA GLU A 340 28.79 4.69 0.97
C GLU A 340 29.49 5.97 0.49
N ALA A 341 28.91 6.69 -0.48
CA ALA A 341 29.48 7.95 -0.97
C ALA A 341 29.59 9.03 0.14
N LYS A 342 28.62 9.05 1.07
CA LYS A 342 28.71 9.93 2.25
C LYS A 342 29.81 9.50 3.21
N ARG A 343 29.96 8.19 3.49
CA ARG A 343 31.07 7.65 4.31
C ARG A 343 32.41 7.99 3.71
N ASP A 344 32.56 7.80 2.42
CA ASP A 344 33.83 7.93 1.70
C ASP A 344 34.19 9.41 1.37
N GLY A 345 33.30 10.35 1.76
CA GLY A 345 33.51 11.79 1.55
C GLY A 345 33.43 12.22 0.08
N THR A 346 32.87 11.41 -0.78
CA THR A 346 32.69 11.69 -2.23
C THR A 346 31.36 12.35 -2.55
N SER A 347 30.42 12.40 -1.58
CA SER A 347 29.12 13.05 -1.71
C SER A 347 29.03 14.32 -0.90
N ALA A 348 28.56 15.41 -1.53
CA ALA A 348 28.21 16.67 -0.88
C ALA A 348 26.76 16.72 -0.40
N LEU A 349 26.02 15.60 -0.45
CA LEU A 349 24.63 15.54 -0.03
C LEU A 349 24.51 15.45 1.49
N GLY A 350 23.59 16.24 2.05
CA GLY A 350 23.09 16.08 3.42
C GLY A 350 21.78 15.30 3.48
N ALA A 351 21.01 15.32 2.38
CA ALA A 351 19.78 14.53 2.27
C ALA A 351 19.49 14.12 0.83
N GLU A 352 18.86 12.94 0.65
CA GLU A 352 18.28 12.51 -0.60
C GLU A 352 16.81 12.09 -0.41
N LEU A 353 15.91 12.74 -1.14
CA LEU A 353 14.47 12.62 -1.00
C LEU A 353 13.87 12.05 -2.29
N ARG A 354 13.38 10.80 -2.23
CA ARG A 354 12.83 10.05 -3.38
C ARG A 354 11.32 9.94 -3.28
N PHE A 355 10.60 10.15 -4.41
CA PHE A 355 9.14 10.11 -4.45
C PHE A 355 8.63 9.16 -5.55
N THR A 356 7.76 8.22 -5.15
CA THR A 356 7.39 7.08 -5.97
C THR A 356 5.95 6.58 -5.71
N HIS A 357 5.70 5.28 -5.87
CA HIS A 357 4.38 4.63 -5.83
C HIS A 357 4.39 3.39 -4.92
N ALA A 358 3.21 2.77 -4.73
CA ALA A 358 3.10 1.51 -3.99
C ALA A 358 3.87 0.37 -4.68
N GLU A 359 4.00 0.43 -6.00
CA GLU A 359 4.71 -0.50 -6.87
C GLU A 359 6.22 -0.54 -6.61
N GLU A 360 6.76 0.43 -5.89
CA GLU A 360 8.17 0.48 -5.45
C GLU A 360 8.31 0.24 -3.95
N ILE A 361 7.41 0.81 -3.14
CA ILE A 361 7.47 0.64 -1.67
C ILE A 361 7.22 -0.82 -1.27
N ILE A 362 6.20 -1.48 -1.83
CA ILE A 362 5.85 -2.86 -1.46
C ILE A 362 6.98 -3.83 -1.81
N PRO A 363 7.53 -3.84 -3.05
CA PRO A 363 8.67 -4.67 -3.39
C PRO A 363 9.92 -4.38 -2.56
N LEU A 364 10.25 -3.11 -2.30
CA LEU A 364 11.40 -2.74 -1.49
C LEU A 364 11.25 -3.24 -0.05
N ALA A 365 10.06 -3.09 0.55
CA ALA A 365 9.78 -3.60 1.89
C ALA A 365 9.93 -5.14 1.96
N ALA A 366 9.45 -5.86 0.95
CA ALA A 366 9.61 -7.32 0.85
C ALA A 366 11.08 -7.72 0.67
N LEU A 367 11.83 -7.04 -0.20
CA LEU A 367 13.26 -7.26 -0.44
C LEU A 367 14.11 -7.03 0.81
N MET A 368 13.86 -5.93 1.51
CA MET A 368 14.52 -5.59 2.78
C MET A 368 14.04 -6.45 3.95
N ARG A 369 12.99 -7.25 3.75
CA ARG A 369 12.36 -8.10 4.76
C ARG A 369 11.83 -7.29 5.96
N LEU A 370 11.21 -6.16 5.69
CA LEU A 370 10.63 -5.30 6.72
C LEU A 370 9.39 -5.96 7.38
N PRO A 371 9.06 -5.59 8.63
CA PRO A 371 7.92 -6.17 9.36
C PRO A 371 6.61 -6.10 8.56
N GLY A 372 5.82 -7.18 8.61
CA GLY A 372 4.54 -7.28 7.90
C GLY A 372 4.64 -7.57 6.40
N SER A 373 5.85 -7.47 5.77
CA SER A 373 6.02 -7.58 4.31
C SER A 373 6.69 -8.88 3.83
N THR A 374 7.00 -9.84 4.71
CA THR A 374 7.95 -10.93 4.40
C THR A 374 7.34 -12.30 4.21
N LYS A 375 6.12 -12.54 4.70
CA LYS A 375 5.54 -13.87 4.72
C LYS A 375 4.92 -14.23 3.37
N ALA A 376 5.68 -14.91 2.52
CA ALA A 376 5.19 -15.52 1.29
C ALA A 376 4.27 -16.72 1.57
N VAL A 377 3.54 -17.19 0.57
CA VAL A 377 2.63 -18.33 0.67
C VAL A 377 3.10 -19.49 -0.21
N THR A 378 2.78 -20.71 0.19
CA THR A 378 3.01 -21.92 -0.61
C THR A 378 1.78 -22.23 -1.47
N VAL A 379 1.99 -22.96 -2.56
CA VAL A 379 0.90 -23.53 -3.35
C VAL A 379 0.04 -24.42 -2.45
N GLY A 380 -1.27 -24.18 -2.41
CA GLY A 380 -2.20 -24.92 -1.53
C GLY A 380 -2.45 -24.27 -0.15
N GLN A 381 -1.66 -23.25 0.23
CA GLN A 381 -1.93 -22.42 1.42
C GLN A 381 -2.05 -20.95 0.99
N PRO A 382 -3.21 -20.54 0.47
CA PRO A 382 -3.39 -19.21 -0.08
C PRO A 382 -3.30 -18.12 1.01
N PHE A 383 -3.04 -16.91 0.56
CA PHE A 383 -3.06 -15.73 1.42
C PHE A 383 -4.42 -15.56 2.10
N THR A 384 -4.40 -15.44 3.41
CA THR A 384 -5.55 -15.05 4.23
C THR A 384 -5.12 -14.15 5.38
N TYR A 385 -5.99 -13.28 5.85
CA TYR A 385 -5.70 -12.45 7.02
C TYR A 385 -5.49 -13.26 8.30
N ALA A 386 -6.11 -14.45 8.41
CA ALA A 386 -5.94 -15.33 9.56
C ALA A 386 -4.52 -15.94 9.66
N THR A 387 -3.85 -16.12 8.54
CA THR A 387 -2.56 -16.81 8.49
C THR A 387 -1.39 -15.95 8.08
N ASN A 388 -1.64 -14.73 7.58
CA ASN A 388 -0.63 -13.82 7.07
C ASN A 388 -0.81 -12.41 7.64
N PRO A 389 0.24 -11.80 8.21
CA PRO A 389 0.18 -10.45 8.80
C PRO A 389 0.14 -9.33 7.77
N TRP A 390 0.32 -9.61 6.48
CA TRP A 390 0.37 -8.60 5.43
C TRP A 390 -0.96 -7.83 5.35
N ARG A 391 -0.91 -6.50 5.45
CA ARG A 391 -2.05 -5.58 5.31
C ARG A 391 -1.59 -4.39 4.48
N GLY A 392 -2.32 -4.08 3.41
CA GLY A 392 -1.99 -2.94 2.56
C GLY A 392 -1.93 -1.61 3.32
N ALA A 393 -2.84 -1.43 4.28
CA ALA A 393 -2.89 -0.27 5.16
C ALA A 393 -1.67 -0.10 6.08
N ALA A 394 -0.94 -1.18 6.35
CA ALA A 394 0.29 -1.16 7.15
C ALA A 394 1.55 -1.15 6.28
N VAL A 395 1.54 -1.93 5.19
CA VAL A 395 2.71 -2.10 4.32
C VAL A 395 2.92 -0.88 3.42
N SER A 396 1.87 -0.38 2.77
CA SER A 396 1.98 0.74 1.86
C SER A 396 0.72 1.61 1.85
N PRO A 397 0.36 2.27 2.97
CA PRO A 397 -0.68 3.31 2.93
C PRO A 397 -0.29 4.43 1.97
N MET A 398 -1.17 5.40 1.72
CA MET A 398 -0.80 6.64 1.05
C MET A 398 0.35 7.30 1.80
N ALA A 399 1.28 7.97 1.13
CA ALA A 399 2.50 8.56 1.69
C ALA A 399 3.41 7.58 2.49
N ALA A 400 3.23 6.26 2.33
CA ALA A 400 4.12 5.26 2.92
C ALA A 400 5.58 5.55 2.61
N ASN A 401 6.48 5.31 3.56
CA ASN A 401 7.88 5.67 3.38
C ASN A 401 8.85 4.70 4.06
N ILE A 402 10.05 4.63 3.49
CA ILE A 402 11.22 3.97 4.08
C ILE A 402 12.31 5.03 4.16
N GLN A 403 12.94 5.15 5.31
CA GLN A 403 13.92 6.19 5.60
C GLN A 403 15.14 5.58 6.27
N TRP A 404 16.35 6.02 5.88
CA TRP A 404 17.59 5.72 6.55
C TRP A 404 18.20 7.01 7.11
N ASP A 405 18.47 7.03 8.42
CA ASP A 405 19.22 8.10 9.08
C ASP A 405 20.64 7.61 9.36
N MET A 406 21.64 8.34 8.92
CA MET A 406 23.04 7.99 9.06
C MET A 406 23.71 8.89 10.09
N TYR A 407 24.50 8.27 10.98
CA TYR A 407 25.17 8.92 12.10
C TYR A 407 26.66 8.60 12.06
N ARG A 408 27.52 9.53 12.50
CA ARG A 408 28.97 9.39 12.49
C ARG A 408 29.57 9.65 13.85
N LYS A 409 30.62 8.87 14.19
CA LYS A 409 31.54 9.12 15.28
C LYS A 409 32.95 8.67 14.87
N GLY A 410 33.89 9.61 14.66
CA GLY A 410 35.17 9.29 14.05
C GLY A 410 34.98 8.66 12.67
N ASP A 411 35.53 7.46 12.48
CA ASP A 411 35.40 6.69 11.23
C ASP A 411 34.27 5.64 11.26
N THR A 412 33.47 5.62 12.33
CA THR A 412 32.34 4.70 12.46
C THR A 412 31.06 5.38 11.99
N TYR A 413 30.32 4.69 11.13
CA TYR A 413 29.03 5.14 10.60
C TYR A 413 27.93 4.17 10.96
N LEU A 414 26.88 4.68 11.60
CA LEU A 414 25.69 3.91 11.96
C LEU A 414 24.52 4.32 11.08
N VAL A 415 23.69 3.35 10.75
CA VAL A 415 22.42 3.56 10.04
C VAL A 415 21.26 3.08 10.89
N ARG A 416 20.19 3.89 10.96
CA ARG A 416 18.90 3.52 11.53
C ARG A 416 17.86 3.54 10.43
N ALA A 417 17.09 2.46 10.29
CA ALA A 417 15.97 2.41 9.36
C ALA A 417 14.65 2.73 10.05
N LEU A 418 13.78 3.45 9.33
CA LEU A 418 12.38 3.64 9.70
C LEU A 418 11.48 3.17 8.55
N TYR A 419 10.40 2.48 8.90
CA TYR A 419 9.37 2.06 7.96
C TYR A 419 8.02 2.63 8.40
N ASN A 420 7.42 3.46 7.55
CA ASN A 420 6.25 4.27 7.90
C ASN A 420 6.47 5.05 9.20
N GLU A 421 7.67 5.61 9.35
CA GLU A 421 8.12 6.33 10.55
C GLU A 421 8.11 5.49 11.83
N GLN A 422 8.24 4.16 11.72
CA GLN A 422 8.52 3.26 12.82
C GLN A 422 9.97 2.76 12.73
N GLU A 423 10.73 2.87 13.83
CA GLU A 423 12.05 2.25 13.92
C GLU A 423 11.93 0.76 13.63
N THR A 424 12.72 0.26 12.71
CA THR A 424 12.66 -1.12 12.28
C THR A 424 14.03 -1.78 12.23
N ALA A 425 14.06 -3.07 12.56
CA ALA A 425 15.25 -3.88 12.34
C ALA A 425 15.45 -4.13 10.84
N PHE A 426 16.70 -4.20 10.43
CA PHE A 426 17.05 -4.75 9.13
C PHE A 426 16.78 -6.26 9.08
N LYS A 427 16.93 -6.87 7.91
CA LYS A 427 16.60 -8.29 7.71
C LYS A 427 17.32 -9.21 8.72
N PRO A 428 16.79 -10.42 8.98
CA PRO A 428 17.48 -11.43 9.78
C PRO A 428 18.90 -11.69 9.24
N GLY A 429 19.88 -11.80 10.15
CA GLY A 429 21.29 -11.97 9.80
C GLY A 429 22.10 -10.67 9.84
N CYS A 430 21.46 -9.49 9.88
CA CYS A 430 22.12 -8.24 10.21
C CYS A 430 22.23 -8.08 11.75
N ARG A 431 23.40 -7.67 12.23
CA ARG A 431 23.66 -7.51 13.67
C ARG A 431 23.63 -6.03 14.04
N ALA A 432 22.68 -5.66 14.90
CA ALA A 432 22.64 -4.33 15.49
C ALA A 432 23.86 -4.11 16.42
N VAL A 433 24.20 -2.86 16.69
CA VAL A 433 25.35 -2.49 17.56
C VAL A 433 25.24 -3.06 18.98
N SER A 434 24.02 -3.35 19.44
CA SER A 434 23.73 -4.07 20.65
C SER A 434 22.35 -4.73 20.58
N LYS A 435 22.06 -5.67 21.48
CA LYS A 435 20.78 -6.36 21.55
C LYS A 435 19.62 -5.36 21.73
N GLY A 436 18.65 -5.38 20.85
CA GLY A 436 17.48 -4.49 20.88
C GLY A 436 17.73 -3.08 20.33
N SER A 437 18.92 -2.81 19.78
CA SER A 437 19.21 -1.55 19.09
C SER A 437 18.63 -1.54 17.69
N TYR A 438 18.20 -0.35 17.23
CA TYR A 438 17.85 -0.07 15.84
C TYR A 438 19.00 0.58 15.05
N PHE A 439 20.19 0.69 15.65
CA PHE A 439 21.39 1.21 15.01
C PHE A 439 22.28 0.05 14.54
N TYR A 440 22.75 0.15 13.31
CA TYR A 440 23.59 -0.85 12.64
C TYR A 440 24.83 -0.18 12.06
N ASP A 441 25.99 -0.78 12.21
CA ASP A 441 27.17 -0.32 11.49
C ASP A 441 26.97 -0.47 9.98
N LEU A 442 27.39 0.52 9.18
CA LEU A 442 27.20 0.48 7.73
C LEU A 442 27.92 -0.71 7.11
N SER A 443 29.14 -1.05 7.59
CA SER A 443 29.88 -2.20 7.11
C SER A 443 29.21 -3.54 7.43
N GLU A 444 28.49 -3.61 8.56
CA GLU A 444 27.67 -4.77 8.88
C GLU A 444 26.47 -4.88 7.95
N LEU A 445 25.85 -3.75 7.56
CA LEU A 445 24.78 -3.76 6.57
C LEU A 445 25.30 -4.22 5.20
N GLU A 446 26.46 -3.70 4.75
CA GLU A 446 27.11 -4.17 3.52
C GLU A 446 27.33 -5.68 3.58
N ARG A 447 27.89 -6.19 4.66
CA ARG A 447 28.10 -7.64 4.87
C ARG A 447 26.79 -8.43 4.81
N CYS A 448 25.76 -8.03 5.56
CA CYS A 448 24.54 -8.83 5.67
C CYS A 448 23.66 -8.75 4.41
N PHE A 449 23.81 -7.71 3.59
CA PHE A 449 23.20 -7.59 2.28
C PHE A 449 24.06 -8.16 1.14
N GLY A 450 25.26 -8.72 1.45
CA GLY A 450 26.13 -9.35 0.48
C GLY A 450 26.85 -8.38 -0.45
N ARG A 451 27.16 -7.17 0.04
CA ARG A 451 27.80 -6.08 -0.71
C ARG A 451 29.31 -5.94 -0.46
N THR A 452 29.88 -6.74 0.42
CA THR A 452 31.33 -6.74 0.68
C THR A 452 32.06 -7.35 -0.50
N GLY A 453 32.82 -6.55 -1.27
CA GLY A 453 33.69 -7.01 -2.35
C GLY A 453 33.44 -6.39 -3.74
N SER A 454 32.70 -5.28 -3.84
CA SER A 454 32.65 -4.48 -5.09
C SER A 454 33.66 -3.35 -5.09
#